data_cb7edc096fb8ed8ef6d85e82940266a0
#
_entry.id   cb7edc096fb8ed8ef6d85e82940266a0
#
_cell.length_a   1.000
_cell.length_b   1.000
_cell.length_c   1.000
_cell.angle_alpha   90.00
_cell.angle_beta   90.00
_cell.angle_gamma   90.00
#
_symmetry.space_group_name_H-M   'P 1'
#
loop_
_entity.id
_entity.type
_entity.pdbx_description
1 polymer ?
#
loop_
_entity_poly.entity_id
_entity_poly.type
_entity_poly.pdbx_seq_one_letter_code
_entity_poly.pdbx_strand_id
1 'polypeptide(L)'
;MTTEAKHFSVLLNECIENLNIKPGGVYLDGTLGLGGHSYQIASRLTTGRLICIDRDETAIERAGKRLAPFGDKVTLVHGNFSDAAQIIESLGIPGVDGMLFDLGVSSPQLDEIERGFSYMGDAPLDMRMDAGDSLTAYEVVNTWPEERLNRILWDYGEERYARRITRAILEHRAKKPIATTLELVEIIKGAMPAAALREKQHPAKRSFQAIRIAVNDELGAISQIMETAPDKLNKGGRLCVISFHSLEDRIVKSGIAARENGCTCPREAPICTCGFVQTLKSVSRKPILPSAEELEQNPRSRSAKLRVAERV
;
A
#
# COMPACT_ATOMS: atom_id res chain seq x y z
N MET A 1 27.26 -13.31 -14.03
CA MET A 1 26.49 -12.12 -14.46
C MET A 1 25.05 -12.39 -14.08
N THR A 2 24.63 -11.99 -12.90
CA THR A 2 23.24 -12.05 -12.46
C THR A 2 22.49 -10.97 -13.21
N THR A 3 21.61 -11.34 -14.11
CA THR A 3 20.62 -10.43 -14.71
C THR A 3 19.77 -9.86 -13.58
N GLU A 4 20.09 -8.65 -13.11
CA GLU A 4 19.15 -7.90 -12.30
C GLU A 4 17.85 -7.81 -13.10
N ALA A 5 16.81 -8.45 -12.60
CA ALA A 5 15.48 -8.34 -13.18
C ALA A 5 15.14 -6.85 -13.19
N LYS A 6 14.95 -6.26 -14.37
CA LYS A 6 14.53 -4.86 -14.50
C LYS A 6 13.22 -4.67 -13.76
N HIS A 7 13.32 -4.10 -12.57
CA HIS A 7 12.13 -3.74 -11.79
C HIS A 7 11.52 -2.49 -12.41
N PHE A 8 10.30 -2.59 -12.89
CA PHE A 8 9.52 -1.47 -13.41
C PHE A 8 8.58 -0.96 -12.31
N SER A 9 8.67 0.32 -11.97
CA SER A 9 7.70 0.96 -11.09
C SER A 9 6.35 1.00 -11.79
N VAL A 10 5.30 0.66 -11.04
CA VAL A 10 3.93 0.56 -11.56
C VAL A 10 3.39 1.95 -11.87
N LEU A 11 2.76 2.13 -13.04
CA LEU A 11 2.14 3.41 -13.49
C LEU A 11 3.11 4.59 -13.38
N LEU A 12 4.41 4.36 -13.66
CA LEU A 12 5.47 5.35 -13.45
C LEU A 12 5.20 6.66 -14.20
N ASN A 13 4.92 6.57 -15.49
CA ASN A 13 4.70 7.75 -16.32
C ASN A 13 3.44 8.50 -15.88
N GLU A 14 2.37 7.78 -15.63
CA GLU A 14 1.09 8.32 -15.18
C GLU A 14 1.22 9.04 -13.83
N CYS A 15 2.00 8.49 -12.90
CA CYS A 15 2.29 9.14 -11.62
C CYS A 15 3.07 10.44 -11.80
N ILE A 16 4.13 10.41 -12.60
CA ILE A 16 4.99 11.57 -12.83
C ILE A 16 4.25 12.71 -13.56
N GLU A 17 3.43 12.38 -14.54
CA GLU A 17 2.58 13.35 -15.24
C GLU A 17 1.54 13.98 -14.31
N ASN A 18 0.87 13.15 -13.50
CA ASN A 18 -0.19 13.61 -12.61
C ASN A 18 0.31 14.33 -11.36
N LEU A 19 1.53 14.07 -10.89
CA LEU A 19 2.17 14.85 -9.83
C LEU A 19 2.44 16.29 -10.24
N ASN A 20 2.46 16.59 -11.54
CA ASN A 20 2.68 17.94 -12.08
C ASN A 20 3.91 18.64 -11.46
N ILE A 21 5.06 17.97 -11.57
CA ILE A 21 6.28 18.33 -10.84
C ILE A 21 6.81 19.69 -11.25
N LYS A 22 6.93 20.59 -10.25
CA LYS A 22 7.58 21.91 -10.38
C LYS A 22 9.04 21.78 -9.94
N PRO A 23 10.02 22.33 -10.69
CA PRO A 23 11.44 22.17 -10.39
C PRO A 23 11.89 22.67 -9.01
N GLY A 24 11.19 23.65 -8.43
CA GLY A 24 11.46 24.17 -7.09
C GLY A 24 10.50 23.63 -6.00
N GLY A 25 9.59 22.72 -6.35
CA GLY A 25 8.56 22.20 -5.43
C GLY A 25 9.08 21.21 -4.41
N VAL A 26 8.27 20.96 -3.40
CA VAL A 26 8.52 19.93 -2.37
C VAL A 26 7.58 18.77 -2.58
N TYR A 27 8.14 17.55 -2.62
CA TYR A 27 7.37 16.32 -2.88
C TYR A 27 7.62 15.29 -1.80
N LEU A 28 6.64 14.40 -1.63
CA LEU A 28 6.73 13.26 -0.73
C LEU A 28 6.41 11.98 -1.52
N ASP A 29 7.31 11.00 -1.42
CA ASP A 29 7.07 9.61 -1.79
C ASP A 29 6.94 8.81 -0.49
N GLY A 30 5.73 8.40 -0.13
CA GLY A 30 5.45 7.72 1.13
C GLY A 30 5.73 6.22 1.09
N THR A 31 6.14 5.69 -0.06
CA THR A 31 6.34 4.26 -0.32
C THR A 31 7.56 4.08 -1.24
N LEU A 32 8.73 4.42 -0.70
CA LEU A 32 9.99 4.51 -1.44
C LEU A 32 10.32 3.24 -2.24
N GLY A 33 10.19 2.06 -1.61
CA GLY A 33 10.55 0.78 -2.21
C GLY A 33 11.96 0.77 -2.77
N LEU A 34 12.11 0.45 -4.06
CA LEU A 34 13.40 0.51 -4.77
C LEU A 34 13.73 1.90 -5.35
N GLY A 35 12.95 2.93 -5.02
CA GLY A 35 13.18 4.31 -5.39
C GLY A 35 12.93 4.65 -6.86
N GLY A 36 12.10 3.87 -7.57
CA GLY A 36 11.85 4.12 -8.99
C GLY A 36 11.07 5.40 -9.26
N HIS A 37 9.97 5.61 -8.57
CA HIS A 37 9.21 6.86 -8.60
C HIS A 37 10.04 8.01 -8.06
N SER A 38 10.66 7.83 -6.89
CA SER A 38 11.54 8.82 -6.25
C SER A 38 12.66 9.31 -7.16
N TYR A 39 13.32 8.40 -7.91
CA TYR A 39 14.36 8.76 -8.88
C TYR A 39 13.79 9.71 -9.96
N GLN A 40 12.63 9.40 -10.51
CA GLN A 40 12.00 10.20 -11.55
C GLN A 40 11.51 11.56 -11.02
N ILE A 41 11.05 11.62 -9.77
CA ILE A 41 10.71 12.89 -9.11
C ILE A 41 11.99 13.71 -8.90
N ALA A 42 12.99 13.15 -8.25
CA ALA A 42 14.26 13.84 -7.93
C ALA A 42 14.98 14.37 -9.16
N SER A 43 14.94 13.64 -10.30
CA SER A 43 15.56 14.06 -11.55
C SER A 43 14.92 15.30 -12.18
N ARG A 44 13.70 15.66 -11.81
CA ARG A 44 12.97 16.83 -12.28
C ARG A 44 13.10 18.04 -11.36
N LEU A 45 13.69 17.83 -10.17
CA LEU A 45 13.89 18.91 -9.19
C LEU A 45 15.24 19.61 -9.45
N THR A 46 15.22 20.94 -9.42
CA THR A 46 16.42 21.79 -9.44
C THR A 46 16.77 22.29 -8.05
N THR A 47 15.90 23.11 -7.46
CA THR A 47 16.01 23.69 -6.10
C THR A 47 14.99 23.08 -5.13
N GLY A 48 14.10 22.20 -5.61
CA GLY A 48 13.07 21.54 -4.83
C GLY A 48 13.65 20.42 -3.95
N ARG A 49 12.79 19.82 -3.13
CA ARG A 49 13.12 18.74 -2.20
C ARG A 49 12.18 17.54 -2.39
N LEU A 50 12.72 16.33 -2.14
CA LEU A 50 11.96 15.10 -2.10
C LEU A 50 12.15 14.43 -0.74
N ILE A 51 11.04 14.14 -0.07
CA ILE A 51 10.99 13.33 1.15
C ILE A 51 10.57 11.93 0.74
N CYS A 52 11.33 10.92 1.12
CA CYS A 52 11.02 9.52 0.84
C CYS A 52 10.85 8.78 2.15
N ILE A 53 9.72 8.10 2.30
CA ILE A 53 9.41 7.31 3.50
C ILE A 53 9.34 5.84 3.09
N ASP A 54 9.90 4.96 3.90
CA ASP A 54 9.62 3.52 3.85
C ASP A 54 9.73 2.95 5.26
N ARG A 55 8.91 1.94 5.53
CA ARG A 55 8.96 1.18 6.78
C ARG A 55 9.95 0.01 6.72
N ASP A 56 10.42 -0.37 5.53
CA ASP A 56 11.42 -1.40 5.30
C ASP A 56 12.82 -0.77 5.23
N GLU A 57 13.64 -0.98 6.26
CA GLU A 57 15.00 -0.43 6.33
C GLU A 57 15.85 -0.91 5.14
N THR A 58 15.63 -2.13 4.66
CA THR A 58 16.35 -2.65 3.49
C THR A 58 15.98 -1.91 2.20
N ALA A 59 14.74 -1.44 2.09
CA ALA A 59 14.31 -0.59 0.99
C ALA A 59 15.01 0.78 1.05
N ILE A 60 15.11 1.38 2.24
CA ILE A 60 15.83 2.65 2.46
C ILE A 60 17.29 2.53 2.03
N GLU A 61 17.99 1.46 2.43
CA GLU A 61 19.39 1.25 2.05
C GLU A 61 19.58 1.09 0.54
N ARG A 62 18.73 0.27 -0.10
CA ARG A 62 18.80 0.00 -1.55
C ARG A 62 18.50 1.25 -2.36
N ALA A 63 17.39 1.92 -2.04
CA ALA A 63 16.99 3.15 -2.73
C ALA A 63 17.97 4.31 -2.45
N GLY A 64 18.54 4.37 -1.25
CA GLY A 64 19.55 5.36 -0.88
C GLY A 64 20.76 5.35 -1.83
N LYS A 65 21.25 4.18 -2.21
CA LYS A 65 22.32 4.04 -3.21
C LYS A 65 21.91 4.60 -4.57
N ARG A 66 20.69 4.35 -4.99
CA ARG A 66 20.13 4.85 -6.26
C ARG A 66 19.91 6.35 -6.25
N LEU A 67 19.53 6.90 -5.11
CA LEU A 67 19.19 8.32 -4.95
C LEU A 67 20.38 9.18 -4.53
N ALA A 68 21.52 8.58 -4.16
CA ALA A 68 22.76 9.27 -3.77
C ALA A 68 23.21 10.40 -4.73
N PRO A 69 23.06 10.27 -6.07
CA PRO A 69 23.43 11.36 -6.99
C PRO A 69 22.66 12.67 -6.79
N PHE A 70 21.52 12.64 -6.12
CA PHE A 70 20.70 13.83 -5.89
C PHE A 70 21.06 14.61 -4.62
N GLY A 71 21.94 14.03 -3.75
CA GLY A 71 22.46 14.70 -2.56
C GLY A 71 21.38 15.22 -1.63
N ASP A 72 21.55 16.46 -1.16
CA ASP A 72 20.68 17.09 -0.16
C ASP A 72 19.23 17.36 -0.63
N LYS A 73 18.95 17.16 -1.93
CA LYS A 73 17.59 17.28 -2.43
C LYS A 73 16.67 16.15 -1.96
N VAL A 74 17.24 15.01 -1.54
CA VAL A 74 16.50 13.84 -1.12
C VAL A 74 16.72 13.59 0.37
N THR A 75 15.63 13.49 1.12
CA THR A 75 15.62 13.11 2.53
C THR A 75 14.99 11.74 2.66
N LEU A 76 15.72 10.75 3.16
CA LEU A 76 15.21 9.40 3.42
C LEU A 76 14.78 9.31 4.89
N VAL A 77 13.58 8.75 5.12
CA VAL A 77 13.01 8.61 6.46
C VAL A 77 12.54 7.17 6.64
N HIS A 78 13.08 6.46 7.65
CA HIS A 78 12.54 5.19 8.09
C HIS A 78 11.29 5.46 8.92
N GLY A 79 10.14 4.96 8.47
CA GLY A 79 8.85 5.18 9.15
C GLY A 79 7.68 4.68 8.33
N ASN A 80 6.52 4.73 8.93
CA ASN A 80 5.28 4.36 8.26
C ASN A 80 4.72 5.58 7.48
N PHE A 81 4.24 5.37 6.28
CA PHE A 81 3.59 6.42 5.50
C PHE A 81 2.35 7.00 6.19
N SER A 82 1.72 6.26 7.12
CA SER A 82 0.62 6.77 7.96
C SER A 82 1.01 8.05 8.71
N ASP A 83 2.30 8.20 9.04
CA ASP A 83 2.83 9.32 9.81
C ASP A 83 3.36 10.45 8.90
N ALA A 84 3.03 10.42 7.60
CA ALA A 84 3.52 11.40 6.62
C ALA A 84 3.31 12.85 7.04
N ALA A 85 2.16 13.18 7.65
CA ALA A 85 1.87 14.53 8.11
C ALA A 85 2.80 14.98 9.25
N GLN A 86 3.05 14.10 10.23
CA GLN A 86 3.96 14.36 11.36
C GLN A 86 5.42 14.43 10.89
N ILE A 87 5.81 13.58 9.93
CA ILE A 87 7.15 13.60 9.34
C ILE A 87 7.41 14.93 8.63
N ILE A 88 6.47 15.41 7.81
CA ILE A 88 6.55 16.72 7.15
C ILE A 88 6.73 17.84 8.19
N GLU A 89 5.93 17.82 9.27
CA GLU A 89 6.03 18.80 10.36
C GLU A 89 7.38 18.76 11.06
N SER A 90 7.89 17.57 11.39
CA SER A 90 9.16 17.38 12.08
C SER A 90 10.36 17.90 11.28
N LEU A 91 10.25 17.89 9.94
CA LEU A 91 11.24 18.46 9.02
C LEU A 91 11.11 19.99 8.85
N GLY A 92 10.18 20.64 9.56
CA GLY A 92 9.92 22.07 9.46
C GLY A 92 9.34 22.51 8.11
N ILE A 93 8.68 21.60 7.38
CA ILE A 93 8.11 21.86 6.06
C ILE A 93 6.63 22.22 6.24
N PRO A 94 6.19 23.41 5.81
CA PRO A 94 4.82 23.86 6.02
C PRO A 94 3.81 23.11 5.15
N GLY A 95 4.23 22.63 4.00
CA GLY A 95 3.41 21.88 3.06
C GLY A 95 4.20 21.40 1.86
N VAL A 96 3.61 20.47 1.10
CA VAL A 96 4.24 19.85 -0.08
C VAL A 96 3.40 20.08 -1.34
N ASP A 97 4.04 20.11 -2.51
CA ASP A 97 3.38 20.34 -3.80
C ASP A 97 2.85 19.05 -4.43
N GLY A 98 3.25 17.89 -3.89
CA GLY A 98 2.70 16.61 -4.30
C GLY A 98 3.09 15.48 -3.38
N MET A 99 2.21 14.49 -3.32
CA MET A 99 2.41 13.25 -2.56
C MET A 99 2.11 12.06 -3.45
N LEU A 100 2.94 11.03 -3.35
CA LEU A 100 2.76 9.73 -3.99
C LEU A 100 2.74 8.64 -2.94
N PHE A 101 1.79 7.72 -3.06
CA PHE A 101 1.70 6.49 -2.29
C PHE A 101 1.46 5.33 -3.26
N ASP A 102 2.44 4.42 -3.38
CA ASP A 102 2.35 3.16 -4.13
C ASP A 102 2.09 2.04 -3.12
N LEU A 103 0.80 1.75 -2.87
CA LEU A 103 0.37 0.91 -1.77
C LEU A 103 0.71 -0.57 -1.98
N GLY A 104 0.71 -1.33 -0.89
CA GLY A 104 0.92 -2.78 -0.90
C GLY A 104 2.38 -3.19 -0.70
N VAL A 105 2.74 -4.37 -1.22
CA VAL A 105 4.07 -4.98 -1.04
C VAL A 105 5.01 -4.64 -2.17
N SER A 106 6.25 -4.40 -1.84
CA SER A 106 7.31 -4.22 -2.84
C SER A 106 7.69 -5.56 -3.50
N SER A 107 8.25 -5.49 -4.72
CA SER A 107 8.70 -6.71 -5.38
C SER A 107 9.76 -7.48 -4.60
N PRO A 108 10.78 -6.86 -3.98
CA PRO A 108 11.72 -7.57 -3.12
C PRO A 108 11.06 -8.34 -1.98
N GLN A 109 10.05 -7.77 -1.33
CA GLN A 109 9.31 -8.47 -0.26
C GLN A 109 8.63 -9.75 -0.75
N LEU A 110 8.16 -9.78 -2.01
CA LEU A 110 7.57 -10.98 -2.62
C LEU A 110 8.63 -11.97 -3.13
N ASP A 111 9.76 -11.48 -3.61
CA ASP A 111 10.81 -12.28 -4.25
C ASP A 111 11.78 -12.88 -3.22
N GLU A 112 11.97 -12.22 -2.08
CA GLU A 112 12.74 -12.74 -0.94
C GLU A 112 11.86 -13.70 -0.13
N ILE A 113 11.96 -15.01 -0.45
CA ILE A 113 11.09 -16.04 0.11
C ILE A 113 11.11 -16.02 1.64
N GLU A 114 12.26 -15.78 2.25
CA GLU A 114 12.48 -15.75 3.69
C GLU A 114 11.61 -14.74 4.44
N ARG A 115 11.11 -13.71 3.75
CA ARG A 115 10.20 -12.71 4.31
C ARG A 115 8.78 -13.25 4.55
N GLY A 116 8.45 -14.43 4.05
CA GLY A 116 7.17 -15.10 4.29
C GLY A 116 5.94 -14.52 3.59
N PHE A 117 6.09 -13.56 2.68
CA PHE A 117 4.96 -12.98 1.93
C PHE A 117 4.41 -13.90 0.85
N SER A 118 5.25 -14.81 0.32
CA SER A 118 4.90 -15.69 -0.79
C SER A 118 4.28 -16.99 -0.30
N TYR A 119 3.20 -17.41 -0.94
CA TYR A 119 2.61 -18.74 -0.78
C TYR A 119 3.17 -19.77 -1.76
N MET A 120 4.22 -19.41 -2.53
CA MET A 120 4.84 -20.26 -3.55
C MET A 120 6.12 -20.93 -3.06
N GLY A 121 6.73 -20.44 -2.01
CA GLY A 121 7.95 -20.97 -1.41
C GLY A 121 7.76 -21.22 0.08
N ASP A 122 8.58 -22.13 0.65
CA ASP A 122 8.54 -22.42 2.08
C ASP A 122 9.44 -21.47 2.86
N ALA A 123 8.85 -20.79 3.86
CA ALA A 123 9.52 -19.81 4.68
C ALA A 123 8.84 -19.69 6.05
N PRO A 124 9.48 -19.09 7.06
CA PRO A 124 8.82 -18.73 8.31
C PRO A 124 7.58 -17.85 8.05
N LEU A 125 6.53 -18.00 8.87
CA LEU A 125 5.34 -17.14 8.85
C LEU A 125 5.66 -15.77 9.47
N ASP A 126 6.34 -14.90 8.72
CA ASP A 126 6.72 -13.55 9.16
C ASP A 126 5.74 -12.49 8.61
N MET A 127 5.81 -12.15 7.35
CA MET A 127 5.01 -11.15 6.62
C MET A 127 5.14 -9.71 7.16
N ARG A 128 6.09 -9.40 8.02
CA ARG A 128 6.33 -8.01 8.45
C ARG A 128 6.99 -7.21 7.33
N MET A 129 6.47 -6.03 7.05
CA MET A 129 7.14 -5.06 6.17
C MET A 129 8.31 -4.39 6.89
N ASP A 130 8.12 -4.02 8.16
CA ASP A 130 9.20 -3.58 9.07
C ASP A 130 9.63 -4.77 9.94
N ALA A 131 10.89 -5.20 9.83
CA ALA A 131 11.42 -6.29 10.64
C ALA A 131 11.47 -5.95 12.16
N GLY A 132 11.42 -4.67 12.52
CA GLY A 132 11.34 -4.19 13.90
C GLY A 132 9.97 -4.34 14.56
N ASP A 133 8.90 -4.55 13.77
CA ASP A 133 7.55 -4.76 14.30
C ASP A 133 7.48 -6.07 15.10
N SER A 134 6.63 -6.08 16.14
CA SER A 134 6.49 -7.26 17.01
C SER A 134 5.50 -8.30 16.49
N LEU A 135 4.49 -7.89 15.70
CA LEU A 135 3.43 -8.79 15.22
C LEU A 135 3.85 -9.48 13.92
N THR A 136 3.93 -10.80 13.93
CA THR A 136 4.22 -11.62 12.75
C THR A 136 2.99 -12.40 12.29
N ALA A 137 3.03 -12.97 11.08
CA ALA A 137 2.00 -13.89 10.62
C ALA A 137 1.92 -15.15 11.51
N TYR A 138 3.02 -15.55 12.13
CA TYR A 138 3.05 -16.65 13.10
C TYR A 138 2.13 -16.35 14.30
N GLU A 139 2.25 -15.16 14.93
CA GLU A 139 1.38 -14.77 16.04
C GLU A 139 -0.09 -14.70 15.60
N VAL A 140 -0.37 -14.11 14.43
CA VAL A 140 -1.74 -14.03 13.90
C VAL A 140 -2.36 -15.41 13.76
N VAL A 141 -1.65 -16.35 13.15
CA VAL A 141 -2.15 -17.71 12.88
C VAL A 141 -2.24 -18.55 14.15
N ASN A 142 -1.24 -18.48 15.04
CA ASN A 142 -1.15 -19.40 16.17
C ASN A 142 -1.80 -18.87 17.45
N THR A 143 -1.97 -17.54 17.63
CA THR A 143 -2.41 -16.99 18.91
C THR A 143 -3.76 -16.29 18.88
N TRP A 144 -4.17 -15.77 17.71
CA TRP A 144 -5.41 -14.99 17.65
C TRP A 144 -6.66 -15.84 17.90
N PRO A 145 -7.69 -15.29 18.61
CA PRO A 145 -8.96 -15.98 18.82
C PRO A 145 -9.70 -16.22 17.49
N GLU A 146 -10.57 -17.24 17.51
CA GLU A 146 -11.33 -17.70 16.33
C GLU A 146 -12.05 -16.55 15.62
N GLU A 147 -12.77 -15.73 16.39
CA GLU A 147 -13.56 -14.64 15.84
C GLU A 147 -12.71 -13.61 15.10
N ARG A 148 -11.53 -13.30 15.68
CA ARG A 148 -10.61 -12.32 15.08
C ARG A 148 -9.98 -12.87 13.80
N LEU A 149 -9.54 -14.13 13.82
CA LEU A 149 -8.96 -14.78 12.65
C LEU A 149 -9.99 -14.92 11.51
N ASN A 150 -11.21 -15.35 11.85
CA ASN A 150 -12.30 -15.44 10.87
C ASN A 150 -12.66 -14.08 10.28
N ARG A 151 -12.68 -13.03 11.11
CA ARG A 151 -12.98 -11.67 10.68
C ARG A 151 -11.97 -11.17 9.64
N ILE A 152 -10.66 -11.30 9.89
CA ILE A 152 -9.67 -10.84 8.91
C ILE A 152 -9.74 -11.64 7.61
N LEU A 153 -9.93 -12.95 7.65
CA LEU A 153 -10.08 -13.75 6.44
C LEU A 153 -11.30 -13.33 5.61
N TRP A 154 -12.40 -12.98 6.29
CA TRP A 154 -13.62 -12.53 5.63
C TRP A 154 -13.49 -11.07 5.13
N ASP A 155 -13.10 -10.14 6.00
CA ASP A 155 -13.10 -8.70 5.70
C ASP A 155 -11.90 -8.27 4.85
N TYR A 156 -10.69 -8.80 5.12
CA TYR A 156 -9.46 -8.39 4.42
C TYR A 156 -9.11 -9.30 3.25
N GLY A 157 -9.48 -10.58 3.33
CA GLY A 157 -9.27 -11.54 2.26
C GLY A 157 -10.42 -11.61 1.26
N GLU A 158 -11.61 -11.10 1.63
CA GLU A 158 -12.85 -11.37 0.89
C GLU A 158 -13.01 -12.89 0.63
N GLU A 159 -12.59 -13.72 1.64
CA GLU A 159 -12.48 -15.17 1.53
C GLU A 159 -13.82 -15.86 1.87
N ARG A 160 -14.43 -16.45 0.87
CA ARG A 160 -15.74 -17.14 1.03
C ARG A 160 -15.70 -18.33 1.98
N TYR A 161 -14.54 -18.95 2.10
CA TYR A 161 -14.34 -20.13 2.94
C TYR A 161 -13.71 -19.79 4.30
N ALA A 162 -13.73 -18.52 4.72
CA ALA A 162 -13.10 -18.02 5.94
C ALA A 162 -13.36 -18.89 7.17
N ARG A 163 -14.64 -19.26 7.44
CA ARG A 163 -15.00 -20.12 8.58
C ARG A 163 -14.36 -21.50 8.53
N ARG A 164 -14.30 -22.11 7.35
CA ARG A 164 -13.72 -23.45 7.18
C ARG A 164 -12.19 -23.42 7.37
N ILE A 165 -11.55 -22.40 6.78
CA ILE A 165 -10.11 -22.17 6.90
C ILE A 165 -9.75 -21.87 8.35
N THR A 166 -10.49 -20.99 9.03
CA THR A 166 -10.28 -20.69 10.45
C THR A 166 -10.34 -21.95 11.29
N ARG A 167 -11.39 -22.76 11.14
CA ARG A 167 -11.51 -24.04 11.88
C ARG A 167 -10.33 -24.96 11.63
N ALA A 168 -9.92 -25.13 10.37
CA ALA A 168 -8.77 -25.98 10.03
C ALA A 168 -7.47 -25.47 10.67
N ILE A 169 -7.24 -24.14 10.68
CA ILE A 169 -6.09 -23.55 11.37
C ILE A 169 -6.14 -23.87 12.86
N LEU A 170 -7.28 -23.68 13.52
CA LEU A 170 -7.47 -23.96 14.95
C LEU A 170 -7.20 -25.43 15.29
N GLU A 171 -7.73 -26.35 14.48
CA GLU A 171 -7.53 -27.79 14.65
C GLU A 171 -6.06 -28.23 14.48
N HIS A 172 -5.31 -27.58 13.56
CA HIS A 172 -3.90 -27.87 13.36
C HIS A 172 -3.03 -27.27 14.46
N ARG A 173 -3.21 -26.00 14.80
CA ARG A 173 -2.38 -25.35 15.81
C ARG A 173 -2.58 -25.91 17.21
N ALA A 174 -3.74 -26.53 17.50
CA ALA A 174 -3.98 -27.24 18.75
C ALA A 174 -3.09 -28.49 18.91
N LYS A 175 -2.58 -29.05 17.81
CA LYS A 175 -1.69 -30.24 17.79
C LYS A 175 -0.22 -29.82 17.75
N LYS A 176 0.10 -28.88 16.87
CA LYS A 176 1.44 -28.33 16.64
C LYS A 176 1.32 -26.93 16.07
N PRO A 177 2.11 -25.95 16.53
CA PRO A 177 2.15 -24.63 15.92
C PRO A 177 2.44 -24.70 14.42
N ILE A 178 1.76 -23.86 13.65
CA ILE A 178 1.96 -23.71 12.21
C ILE A 178 3.13 -22.75 12.02
N ALA A 179 4.26 -23.26 11.53
CA ALA A 179 5.52 -22.52 11.51
C ALA A 179 5.84 -21.90 10.16
N THR A 180 5.42 -22.55 9.05
CA THR A 180 5.86 -22.13 7.72
C THR A 180 4.70 -21.79 6.79
N THR A 181 5.03 -21.06 5.73
CA THR A 181 4.09 -20.65 4.69
C THR A 181 3.46 -21.85 3.99
N LEU A 182 4.24 -22.88 3.63
CA LEU A 182 3.69 -24.06 2.96
C LEU A 182 2.85 -24.93 3.90
N GLU A 183 3.17 -25.03 5.20
CA GLU A 183 2.28 -25.67 6.19
C GLU A 183 0.91 -24.98 6.17
N LEU A 184 0.88 -23.65 6.22
CA LEU A 184 -0.38 -22.89 6.16
C LEU A 184 -1.10 -23.07 4.82
N VAL A 185 -0.40 -23.10 3.69
CA VAL A 185 -0.99 -23.34 2.36
C VAL A 185 -1.70 -24.67 2.31
N GLU A 186 -1.10 -25.74 2.81
CA GLU A 186 -1.72 -27.07 2.79
C GLU A 186 -2.97 -27.14 3.69
N ILE A 187 -2.94 -26.48 4.85
CA ILE A 187 -4.13 -26.36 5.72
C ILE A 187 -5.26 -25.63 5.01
N ILE A 188 -4.96 -24.51 4.32
CA ILE A 188 -5.96 -23.75 3.55
C ILE A 188 -6.56 -24.60 2.43
N LYS A 189 -5.71 -25.28 1.64
CA LYS A 189 -6.15 -26.19 0.57
C LYS A 189 -7.05 -27.30 1.09
N GLY A 190 -6.68 -27.93 2.21
CA GLY A 190 -7.45 -29.00 2.84
C GLY A 190 -8.82 -28.54 3.35
N ALA A 191 -8.97 -27.27 3.69
CA ALA A 191 -10.24 -26.67 4.12
C ALA A 191 -11.17 -26.30 2.97
N MET A 192 -10.66 -26.20 1.75
CA MET A 192 -11.43 -25.74 0.58
C MET A 192 -12.11 -26.90 -0.17
N PRO A 193 -13.29 -26.68 -0.77
CA PRO A 193 -13.90 -27.69 -1.64
C PRO A 193 -13.12 -27.85 -2.94
N ALA A 194 -13.14 -29.05 -3.53
CA ALA A 194 -12.43 -29.37 -4.77
C ALA A 194 -12.73 -28.41 -5.94
N ALA A 195 -13.93 -27.85 -6.01
CA ALA A 195 -14.29 -26.86 -7.02
C ALA A 195 -13.48 -25.56 -6.88
N ALA A 196 -13.26 -25.08 -5.65
CA ALA A 196 -12.48 -23.88 -5.38
C ALA A 196 -10.99 -24.06 -5.72
N LEU A 197 -10.46 -25.28 -5.55
CA LEU A 197 -9.07 -25.59 -5.89
C LEU A 197 -8.78 -25.54 -7.40
N ARG A 198 -9.82 -25.57 -8.25
CA ARG A 198 -9.73 -25.49 -9.72
C ARG A 198 -9.83 -24.05 -10.24
N GLU A 199 -10.05 -23.07 -9.38
CA GLU A 199 -10.10 -21.66 -9.78
C GLU A 199 -8.71 -21.19 -10.29
N LYS A 200 -8.69 -20.16 -11.17
CA LYS A 200 -7.43 -19.61 -11.72
C LYS A 200 -6.50 -19.02 -10.65
N GLN A 201 -7.08 -18.52 -9.56
CA GLN A 201 -6.30 -17.96 -8.47
C GLN A 201 -5.82 -19.04 -7.52
N HIS A 202 -4.59 -18.89 -7.02
CA HIS A 202 -4.06 -19.79 -6.01
C HIS A 202 -4.96 -19.80 -4.75
N PRO A 203 -5.34 -20.96 -4.20
CA PRO A 203 -6.28 -21.07 -3.07
C PRO A 203 -5.89 -20.24 -1.84
N ALA A 204 -4.60 -20.16 -1.53
CA ALA A 204 -4.10 -19.41 -0.37
C ALA A 204 -4.01 -17.90 -0.59
N LYS A 205 -4.16 -17.37 -1.83
CA LYS A 205 -3.91 -15.95 -2.14
C LYS A 205 -4.68 -15.01 -1.23
N ARG A 206 -5.99 -15.23 -1.04
CA ARG A 206 -6.87 -14.37 -0.25
C ARG A 206 -6.54 -14.42 1.23
N SER A 207 -6.25 -15.62 1.74
CA SER A 207 -5.89 -15.80 3.14
C SER A 207 -4.53 -15.17 3.46
N PHE A 208 -3.54 -15.29 2.57
CA PHE A 208 -2.24 -14.63 2.71
C PHE A 208 -2.39 -13.11 2.66
N GLN A 209 -3.18 -12.56 1.73
CA GLN A 209 -3.51 -11.14 1.70
C GLN A 209 -4.14 -10.69 3.02
N ALA A 210 -5.11 -11.43 3.56
CA ALA A 210 -5.77 -11.08 4.81
C ALA A 210 -4.81 -11.02 6.00
N ILE A 211 -3.93 -12.02 6.12
CA ILE A 211 -2.95 -12.10 7.20
C ILE A 211 -1.94 -10.96 7.04
N ARG A 212 -1.43 -10.72 5.84
CA ARG A 212 -0.49 -9.63 5.54
C ARG A 212 -1.06 -8.25 5.92
N ILE A 213 -2.30 -7.98 5.52
CA ILE A 213 -3.00 -6.74 5.87
C ILE A 213 -3.12 -6.60 7.39
N ALA A 214 -3.42 -7.69 8.10
CA ALA A 214 -3.56 -7.69 9.55
C ALA A 214 -2.22 -7.51 10.28
N VAL A 215 -1.14 -8.13 9.80
CA VAL A 215 0.21 -8.01 10.35
C VAL A 215 0.70 -6.56 10.25
N ASN A 216 0.46 -5.91 9.12
CA ASN A 216 1.04 -4.61 8.78
C ASN A 216 0.08 -3.43 9.00
N ASP A 217 -1.15 -3.67 9.43
CA ASP A 217 -2.23 -2.66 9.54
C ASP A 217 -2.37 -1.79 8.29
N GLU A 218 -2.30 -2.42 7.10
CA GLU A 218 -2.27 -1.71 5.81
C GLU A 218 -3.49 -0.79 5.62
N LEU A 219 -4.69 -1.29 5.94
CA LEU A 219 -5.93 -0.52 5.75
C LEU A 219 -6.08 0.61 6.77
N GLY A 220 -5.60 0.42 8.01
CA GLY A 220 -5.53 1.47 9.03
C GLY A 220 -4.61 2.61 8.59
N ALA A 221 -3.41 2.26 8.12
CA ALA A 221 -2.45 3.23 7.61
C ALA A 221 -3.00 4.05 6.42
N ILE A 222 -3.69 3.39 5.47
CA ILE A 222 -4.35 4.09 4.34
C ILE A 222 -5.45 5.02 4.83
N SER A 223 -6.25 4.59 5.80
CA SER A 223 -7.30 5.45 6.37
C SER A 223 -6.69 6.70 7.01
N GLN A 224 -5.62 6.55 7.76
CA GLN A 224 -4.92 7.64 8.42
C GLN A 224 -4.34 8.66 7.43
N ILE A 225 -3.67 8.20 6.34
CA ILE A 225 -3.16 9.16 5.34
C ILE A 225 -4.29 9.90 4.61
N MET A 226 -5.42 9.26 4.37
CA MET A 226 -6.56 9.94 3.73
C MET A 226 -7.17 11.01 4.62
N GLU A 227 -7.02 10.88 5.95
CA GLU A 227 -7.46 11.90 6.91
C GLU A 227 -6.43 13.04 7.07
N THR A 228 -5.14 12.74 7.09
CA THR A 228 -4.10 13.68 7.51
C THR A 228 -3.28 14.29 6.37
N ALA A 229 -2.89 13.49 5.39
CA ALA A 229 -1.98 13.92 4.32
C ALA A 229 -2.53 15.06 3.44
N PRO A 230 -3.84 15.12 3.07
CA PRO A 230 -4.36 16.20 2.25
C PRO A 230 -4.21 17.60 2.87
N ASP A 231 -4.14 17.69 4.20
CA ASP A 231 -4.00 18.98 4.88
C ASP A 231 -2.56 19.52 4.81
N LYS A 232 -1.60 18.69 4.43
CA LYS A 232 -0.21 19.05 4.17
C LYS A 232 0.08 19.38 2.70
N LEU A 233 -0.91 19.26 1.83
CA LEU A 233 -0.76 19.70 0.45
C LEU A 233 -0.92 21.22 0.33
N ASN A 234 0.00 21.85 -0.37
CA ASN A 234 -0.12 23.22 -0.83
C ASN A 234 -1.30 23.33 -1.81
N LYS A 235 -1.90 24.52 -1.92
CA LYS A 235 -2.96 24.77 -2.93
C LYS A 235 -2.46 24.46 -4.33
N GLY A 236 -3.22 23.66 -5.09
CA GLY A 236 -2.83 23.13 -6.40
C GLY A 236 -1.86 21.94 -6.32
N GLY A 237 -1.51 21.49 -5.10
CA GLY A 237 -0.72 20.27 -4.89
C GLY A 237 -1.50 19.00 -5.21
N ARG A 238 -0.80 17.94 -5.61
CA ARG A 238 -1.36 16.69 -6.10
C ARG A 238 -1.17 15.54 -5.12
N LEU A 239 -2.25 14.78 -4.90
CA LEU A 239 -2.23 13.50 -4.21
C LEU A 239 -2.39 12.39 -5.24
N CYS A 240 -1.38 11.54 -5.39
CA CYS A 240 -1.37 10.36 -6.26
C CYS A 240 -1.32 9.10 -5.39
N VAL A 241 -2.30 8.21 -5.53
CA VAL A 241 -2.34 6.96 -4.77
C VAL A 241 -2.60 5.79 -5.71
N ILE A 242 -1.66 4.83 -5.74
CA ILE A 242 -1.80 3.56 -6.44
C ILE A 242 -2.30 2.52 -5.45
N SER A 243 -3.33 1.77 -5.82
CA SER A 243 -3.88 0.64 -5.05
C SER A 243 -3.91 -0.63 -5.89
N PHE A 244 -3.81 -1.81 -5.25
CA PHE A 244 -3.73 -3.11 -5.93
C PHE A 244 -4.92 -4.03 -5.64
N HIS A 245 -5.77 -3.70 -4.68
CA HIS A 245 -6.97 -4.46 -4.40
C HIS A 245 -8.16 -3.57 -4.03
N SER A 246 -9.35 -4.20 -4.02
CA SER A 246 -10.65 -3.54 -3.83
C SER A 246 -10.78 -2.74 -2.55
N LEU A 247 -10.19 -3.23 -1.45
CA LEU A 247 -10.31 -2.59 -0.13
C LEU A 247 -9.51 -1.30 -0.07
N GLU A 248 -8.25 -1.30 -0.56
CA GLU A 248 -7.43 -0.09 -0.68
C GLU A 248 -8.13 0.95 -1.55
N ASP A 249 -8.52 0.57 -2.78
CA ASP A 249 -9.18 1.46 -3.72
C ASP A 249 -10.46 2.09 -3.14
N ARG A 250 -11.21 1.31 -2.33
CA ARG A 250 -12.41 1.78 -1.65
C ARG A 250 -12.10 2.86 -0.62
N ILE A 251 -11.08 2.66 0.22
CA ILE A 251 -10.67 3.65 1.24
C ILE A 251 -10.20 4.94 0.58
N VAL A 252 -9.30 4.84 -0.41
CA VAL A 252 -8.78 6.00 -1.14
C VAL A 252 -9.90 6.77 -1.84
N LYS A 253 -10.79 6.07 -2.56
CA LYS A 253 -11.95 6.67 -3.22
C LYS A 253 -12.86 7.39 -2.23
N SER A 254 -13.17 6.74 -1.10
CA SER A 254 -14.05 7.30 -0.08
C SER A 254 -13.40 8.51 0.61
N GLY A 255 -12.11 8.45 0.91
CA GLY A 255 -11.36 9.56 1.51
C GLY A 255 -11.30 10.79 0.60
N ILE A 256 -11.02 10.61 -0.69
CA ILE A 256 -11.09 11.72 -1.67
C ILE A 256 -12.52 12.27 -1.74
N ALA A 257 -13.54 11.41 -1.87
CA ALA A 257 -14.94 11.84 -1.98
C ALA A 257 -15.42 12.59 -0.74
N ALA A 258 -15.01 12.20 0.45
CA ALA A 258 -15.35 12.87 1.70
C ALA A 258 -14.81 14.31 1.75
N ARG A 259 -13.64 14.55 1.15
CA ARG A 259 -13.01 15.87 1.06
C ARG A 259 -13.45 16.69 -0.17
N GLU A 260 -14.00 16.04 -1.18
CA GLU A 260 -14.54 16.67 -2.38
C GLU A 260 -16.02 17.04 -2.23
N ASN A 261 -16.83 16.14 -1.64
CA ASN A 261 -18.30 16.26 -1.57
C ASN A 261 -18.83 15.80 -0.19
N GLY A 262 -18.13 16.14 0.89
CA GLY A 262 -18.46 15.69 2.25
C GLY A 262 -19.63 16.46 2.89
N CYS A 263 -20.32 17.30 2.18
CA CYS A 263 -21.50 18.01 2.69
C CYS A 263 -22.62 17.02 3.07
N THR A 264 -23.09 17.09 4.31
CA THR A 264 -24.15 16.23 4.87
C THR A 264 -25.53 16.90 4.89
N CYS A 265 -25.64 18.14 4.39
CA CYS A 265 -26.92 18.85 4.29
C CYS A 265 -27.84 18.17 3.25
N PRO A 266 -29.19 18.21 3.46
CA PRO A 266 -30.13 17.84 2.42
C PRO A 266 -29.88 18.63 1.14
N ARG A 267 -30.03 18.00 -0.01
CA ARG A 267 -29.78 18.64 -1.31
C ARG A 267 -30.69 19.84 -1.57
N GLU A 268 -31.88 19.85 -0.98
CA GLU A 268 -32.88 20.90 -1.07
C GLU A 268 -32.64 22.04 -0.08
N ALA A 269 -31.65 21.93 0.80
CA ALA A 269 -31.34 22.96 1.79
C ALA A 269 -30.82 24.23 1.08
N PRO A 270 -31.43 25.41 1.30
CA PRO A 270 -31.05 26.63 0.62
C PRO A 270 -29.67 27.14 1.05
N ILE A 271 -29.22 26.75 2.24
CA ILE A 271 -27.92 27.14 2.80
C ILE A 271 -27.27 25.96 3.45
N CYS A 272 -25.96 25.76 3.22
CA CYS A 272 -25.16 24.72 3.88
C CYS A 272 -24.94 25.10 5.35
N THR A 273 -25.36 24.23 6.27
CA THR A 273 -25.22 24.40 7.73
C THR A 273 -24.20 23.46 8.37
N CYS A 274 -23.66 22.47 7.61
CA CYS A 274 -22.71 21.51 8.16
C CYS A 274 -21.26 22.04 8.23
N GLY A 275 -21.00 23.24 7.68
CA GLY A 275 -19.66 23.84 7.70
C GLY A 275 -18.65 23.15 6.78
N PHE A 276 -19.08 22.27 5.89
CA PHE A 276 -18.19 21.56 4.97
C PHE A 276 -17.45 22.55 4.06
N VAL A 277 -16.13 22.40 4.00
CA VAL A 277 -15.26 23.11 3.07
C VAL A 277 -14.56 22.06 2.19
N GLN A 278 -14.76 22.17 0.89
CA GLN A 278 -14.06 21.32 -0.06
C GLN A 278 -12.55 21.58 0.03
N THR A 279 -11.78 20.51 0.20
CA THR A 279 -10.31 20.60 0.30
C THR A 279 -9.60 19.82 -0.80
N LEU A 280 -10.26 18.85 -1.40
CA LEU A 280 -9.75 18.09 -2.55
C LEU A 280 -10.73 18.17 -3.72
N LYS A 281 -10.20 17.98 -4.92
CA LYS A 281 -10.94 17.79 -6.16
C LYS A 281 -10.32 16.66 -6.95
N SER A 282 -11.11 15.65 -7.33
CA SER A 282 -10.65 14.55 -8.17
C SER A 282 -10.18 15.07 -9.53
N VAL A 283 -8.99 14.70 -9.97
CA VAL A 283 -8.47 15.06 -11.30
C VAL A 283 -9.19 14.24 -12.38
N SER A 284 -9.52 12.99 -12.08
CA SER A 284 -10.33 12.13 -12.93
C SER A 284 -11.37 11.35 -12.12
N ARG A 285 -12.59 11.16 -12.69
CA ARG A 285 -13.64 10.36 -12.03
C ARG A 285 -13.31 8.88 -11.95
N LYS A 286 -12.61 8.36 -12.97
CA LYS A 286 -12.19 6.95 -13.04
C LYS A 286 -10.72 6.84 -12.65
N PRO A 287 -10.30 5.72 -12.03
CA PRO A 287 -8.88 5.49 -11.81
C PRO A 287 -8.15 5.35 -13.15
N ILE A 288 -6.90 5.76 -13.17
CA ILE A 288 -5.98 5.50 -14.28
C ILE A 288 -5.49 4.05 -14.11
N LEU A 289 -5.48 3.30 -15.20
CA LEU A 289 -5.10 1.89 -15.25
C LEU A 289 -3.81 1.73 -16.05
N PRO A 290 -3.01 0.66 -15.81
CA PRO A 290 -1.83 0.35 -16.59
C PRO A 290 -2.15 0.18 -18.08
N SER A 291 -1.24 0.63 -18.93
CA SER A 291 -1.33 0.43 -20.38
C SER A 291 -1.16 -1.04 -20.77
N ALA A 292 -1.51 -1.41 -22.00
CA ALA A 292 -1.29 -2.76 -22.51
C ALA A 292 0.20 -3.11 -22.53
N GLU A 293 1.06 -2.15 -22.89
CA GLU A 293 2.52 -2.31 -22.91
C GLU A 293 3.07 -2.56 -21.50
N GLU A 294 2.57 -1.83 -20.50
CA GLU A 294 2.98 -2.04 -19.11
C GLU A 294 2.55 -3.43 -18.62
N LEU A 295 1.33 -3.89 -18.95
CA LEU A 295 0.84 -5.20 -18.56
C LEU A 295 1.68 -6.36 -19.14
N GLU A 296 2.23 -6.20 -20.33
CA GLU A 296 3.15 -7.17 -20.95
C GLU A 296 4.50 -7.19 -20.24
N GLN A 297 5.04 -6.01 -19.90
CA GLN A 297 6.36 -5.87 -19.27
C GLN A 297 6.33 -6.15 -17.77
N ASN A 298 5.23 -5.79 -17.10
CA ASN A 298 5.04 -5.90 -15.66
C ASN A 298 3.67 -6.50 -15.30
N PRO A 299 3.52 -7.84 -15.33
CA PRO A 299 2.24 -8.49 -14.99
C PRO A 299 1.73 -8.19 -13.57
N ARG A 300 2.61 -7.71 -12.67
CA ARG A 300 2.24 -7.31 -11.30
C ARG A 300 1.39 -6.05 -11.26
N SER A 301 1.47 -5.19 -12.29
CA SER A 301 0.65 -3.99 -12.41
C SER A 301 -0.83 -4.27 -12.74
N ARG A 302 -1.19 -5.50 -13.07
CA ARG A 302 -2.53 -5.89 -13.56
C ARG A 302 -3.71 -5.40 -12.73
N SER A 303 -3.53 -5.32 -11.42
CA SER A 303 -4.60 -4.88 -10.49
C SER A 303 -4.45 -3.44 -10.08
N ALA A 304 -3.41 -2.74 -10.54
CA ALA A 304 -3.10 -1.39 -10.14
C ALA A 304 -4.15 -0.38 -10.61
N LYS A 305 -4.43 0.59 -9.74
CA LYS A 305 -5.36 1.70 -9.99
C LYS A 305 -4.77 2.97 -9.38
N LEU A 306 -4.42 3.92 -10.22
CA LEU A 306 -3.99 5.24 -9.74
C LEU A 306 -5.20 6.17 -9.59
N ARG A 307 -5.37 6.74 -8.40
CA ARG A 307 -6.29 7.85 -8.15
C ARG A 307 -5.52 9.13 -7.89
N VAL A 308 -6.00 10.20 -8.47
CA VAL A 308 -5.37 11.52 -8.38
C VAL A 308 -6.39 12.55 -7.92
N ALA A 309 -6.00 13.33 -6.90
CA ALA A 309 -6.76 14.49 -6.43
C ALA A 309 -5.86 15.72 -6.33
N GLU A 310 -6.45 16.90 -6.45
CA GLU A 310 -5.78 18.19 -6.31
C GLU A 310 -6.29 18.93 -5.09
N ARG A 311 -5.42 19.58 -4.36
CA ARG A 311 -5.76 20.49 -3.26
C ARG A 311 -6.37 21.80 -3.83
N VAL A 312 -7.58 22.16 -3.42
CA VAL A 312 -8.28 23.37 -3.88
C VAL A 312 -8.20 24.50 -2.89
#